data_958003102ed98c4f824d8d98a8aa1ad1
#
_entry.id   958003102ed98c4f824d8d98a8aa1ad1
#
_cell.length_a   1.000
_cell.length_b   1.000
_cell.length_c   1.000
_cell.angle_alpha   90.00
_cell.angle_beta   90.00
_cell.angle_gamma   90.00
#
_symmetry.space_group_name_H-M   'P 1'
#
loop_
_entity.id
_entity.type
_entity.pdbx_description
1 polymer ?
#
loop_
_entity_poly.entity_id
_entity_poly.type
_entity_poly.pdbx_seq_one_letter_code
_entity_poly.pdbx_strand_id
1 'polypeptide(L)'
;MLFRSNDIKKLKFFNFNYFNFNNTKQLIAKSGYSSQLGFEIYLNNSKLGEKLWDTICSFGKKYNLRPGAPNLIDRIEAGLLSFGNDMTSENSPLECGFEKYCALSSDIDFIGKAKLKSEKNIGPKLKLCGIAFGGEAQSACTIPWPIYFNNLKIGEITSGI
;
A
#
# COMPACT_ATOMS: atom_id res chain seq x y z
N MET A 1 -3.03 7.65 -29.49
CA MET A 1 -2.86 6.48 -28.60
C MET A 1 -1.84 6.87 -27.55
N LEU A 2 -2.23 6.91 -26.29
CA LEU A 2 -1.39 7.44 -25.20
C LEU A 2 -0.09 6.64 -25.04
N PHE A 3 -0.23 5.33 -24.99
CA PHE A 3 0.86 4.36 -24.96
C PHE A 3 0.47 3.17 -25.85
N ARG A 4 1.42 2.50 -26.46
CA ARG A 4 1.12 1.29 -27.24
C ARG A 4 0.49 0.25 -26.32
N SER A 5 -0.81 0.05 -26.45
CA SER A 5 -1.67 -0.68 -25.50
C SER A 5 -1.24 -2.11 -25.19
N ASN A 6 -0.53 -2.77 -26.12
CA ASN A 6 -0.15 -4.18 -25.93
C ASN A 6 1.00 -4.37 -24.94
N ASP A 7 1.86 -3.39 -24.75
CA ASP A 7 3.03 -3.55 -23.87
C ASP A 7 2.68 -3.24 -22.40
N ILE A 8 1.82 -2.24 -22.14
CA ILE A 8 1.32 -1.96 -20.79
C ILE A 8 0.51 -3.13 -20.24
N LYS A 9 -0.34 -3.76 -21.06
CA LYS A 9 -1.15 -4.91 -20.65
C LYS A 9 -0.31 -6.13 -20.24
N LYS A 10 0.90 -6.26 -20.79
CA LYS A 10 1.83 -7.34 -20.47
C LYS A 10 2.59 -7.13 -19.15
N LEU A 11 2.55 -5.94 -18.56
CA LEU A 11 3.18 -5.70 -17.26
C LEU A 11 2.56 -6.62 -16.21
N LYS A 12 3.42 -7.38 -15.53
CA LYS A 12 3.03 -8.15 -14.34
C LYS A 12 2.95 -7.22 -13.13
N PHE A 13 2.22 -7.62 -12.11
CA PHE A 13 2.14 -6.87 -10.86
C PHE A 13 3.55 -6.70 -10.24
N PHE A 14 3.82 -5.55 -9.68
CA PHE A 14 5.13 -5.10 -9.19
C PHE A 14 6.26 -5.02 -10.24
N ASN A 15 5.91 -5.02 -11.52
CA ASN A 15 6.87 -4.75 -12.59
C ASN A 15 6.65 -3.35 -13.17
N PHE A 16 7.68 -2.81 -13.75
CA PHE A 16 7.64 -1.55 -14.47
C PHE A 16 8.33 -1.64 -15.82
N ASN A 17 8.06 -0.68 -16.68
CA ASN A 17 8.78 -0.47 -17.93
C ASN A 17 8.73 1.01 -18.32
N TYR A 18 9.50 1.37 -19.32
CA TYR A 18 9.53 2.72 -19.87
C TYR A 18 8.65 2.83 -21.12
N PHE A 19 7.84 3.87 -21.15
CA PHE A 19 6.92 4.15 -22.26
C PHE A 19 7.10 5.59 -22.73
N ASN A 20 6.92 5.81 -24.03
CA ASN A 20 7.04 7.13 -24.59
C ASN A 20 5.75 7.94 -24.41
N PHE A 21 5.88 9.12 -23.85
CA PHE A 21 4.86 10.15 -23.81
C PHE A 21 5.48 11.48 -24.19
N ASN A 22 4.92 12.16 -25.19
CA ASN A 22 5.41 13.45 -25.69
C ASN A 22 6.91 13.44 -25.99
N ASN A 23 7.39 12.43 -26.75
CA ASN A 23 8.79 12.20 -27.14
C ASN A 23 9.78 12.00 -25.96
N THR A 24 9.28 11.77 -24.76
CA THR A 24 10.10 11.47 -23.58
C THR A 24 9.71 10.13 -22.97
N LYS A 25 10.69 9.42 -22.42
CA LYS A 25 10.44 8.17 -21.71
C LYS A 25 9.91 8.45 -20.31
N GLN A 26 8.80 7.81 -19.96
CA GLN A 26 8.20 7.84 -18.65
C GLN A 26 8.21 6.43 -18.07
N LEU A 27 8.48 6.29 -16.78
CA LEU A 27 8.36 5.02 -16.09
C LEU A 27 6.88 4.79 -15.74
N ILE A 28 6.38 3.61 -16.10
CA ILE A 28 5.04 3.16 -15.69
C ILE A 28 5.19 1.84 -14.96
N ALA A 29 4.73 1.79 -13.74
CA ALA A 29 4.68 0.60 -12.90
C ALA A 29 3.24 0.07 -12.82
N LYS A 30 3.09 -1.25 -12.77
CA LYS A 30 1.81 -1.88 -12.41
C LYS A 30 1.82 -2.15 -10.92
N SER A 31 1.43 -1.16 -10.17
CA SER A 31 1.42 -1.13 -8.71
C SER A 31 0.31 -0.20 -8.21
N GLY A 32 0.11 -0.13 -6.92
CA GLY A 32 -0.88 0.72 -6.29
C GLY A 32 -1.04 0.38 -4.82
N TYR A 33 -1.77 1.22 -4.10
CA TYR A 33 -1.98 1.14 -2.66
C TYR A 33 -3.45 0.93 -2.28
N SER A 34 -4.16 0.09 -3.05
CA SER A 34 -5.58 -0.19 -2.86
C SER A 34 -5.96 -1.66 -3.12
N SER A 35 -5.00 -2.52 -3.50
CA SER A 35 -5.25 -3.85 -4.07
C SER A 35 -6.13 -3.86 -5.32
N GLN A 36 -6.47 -2.70 -5.86
CA GLN A 36 -7.16 -2.57 -7.14
C GLN A 36 -6.17 -2.66 -8.30
N LEU A 37 -6.66 -3.04 -9.47
CA LEU A 37 -5.84 -3.02 -10.67
C LEU A 37 -5.56 -1.57 -11.07
N GLY A 38 -4.30 -1.23 -11.28
CA GLY A 38 -3.92 0.12 -11.64
C GLY A 38 -2.48 0.23 -12.12
N PHE A 39 -2.11 1.47 -12.45
CA PHE A 39 -0.77 1.83 -12.86
C PHE A 39 -0.36 3.12 -12.20
N GLU A 40 0.90 3.22 -11.84
CA GLU A 40 1.54 4.45 -11.37
C GLU A 40 2.43 4.98 -12.47
N ILE A 41 2.26 6.25 -12.82
CA ILE A 41 3.02 6.92 -13.88
C ILE A 41 3.96 7.93 -13.23
N TYR A 42 5.26 7.72 -13.39
CA TYR A 42 6.30 8.59 -12.87
C TYR A 42 6.82 9.49 -13.99
N LEU A 43 6.53 10.79 -13.89
CA LEU A 43 6.95 11.76 -14.89
C LEU A 43 8.38 12.24 -14.63
N ASN A 44 9.25 12.10 -15.64
CA ASN A 44 10.61 12.63 -15.59
C ASN A 44 10.66 14.16 -15.69
N ASN A 45 9.58 14.78 -16.18
CA ASN A 45 9.48 16.22 -16.35
C ASN A 45 8.11 16.71 -15.85
N SER A 46 8.10 17.41 -14.73
CA SER A 46 6.88 17.94 -14.12
C SER A 46 6.04 18.86 -15.05
N LYS A 47 6.69 19.57 -16.00
CA LYS A 47 6.01 20.39 -17.00
C LYS A 47 5.07 19.60 -17.92
N LEU A 48 5.18 18.29 -17.95
CA LEU A 48 4.29 17.41 -18.69
C LEU A 48 3.05 16.98 -17.88
N GLY A 49 2.93 17.36 -16.61
CA GLY A 49 1.87 16.92 -15.72
C GLY A 49 0.48 17.23 -16.24
N GLU A 50 0.21 18.50 -16.52
CA GLU A 50 -1.09 18.96 -17.06
C GLU A 50 -1.41 18.25 -18.39
N LYS A 51 -0.45 18.21 -19.29
CA LYS A 51 -0.66 17.56 -20.58
C LYS A 51 -0.98 16.06 -20.45
N LEU A 52 -0.33 15.37 -19.51
CA LEU A 52 -0.63 13.97 -19.23
C LEU A 52 -2.04 13.82 -18.65
N TRP A 53 -2.38 14.65 -17.67
CA TRP A 53 -3.69 14.67 -17.03
C TRP A 53 -4.81 14.88 -18.07
N ASP A 54 -4.71 15.92 -18.87
CA ASP A 54 -5.71 16.25 -19.90
C ASP A 54 -5.85 15.12 -20.93
N THR A 55 -4.70 14.53 -21.29
CA THR A 55 -4.69 13.40 -22.22
C THR A 55 -5.41 12.19 -21.62
N ILE A 56 -5.11 11.82 -20.38
CA ILE A 56 -5.78 10.71 -19.70
C ILE A 56 -7.27 10.98 -19.55
N CYS A 57 -7.65 12.16 -19.10
CA CYS A 57 -9.06 12.55 -18.94
C CYS A 57 -9.81 12.54 -20.27
N SER A 58 -9.21 13.07 -21.33
CA SER A 58 -9.82 13.08 -22.66
C SER A 58 -10.07 11.66 -23.20
N PHE A 59 -9.06 10.80 -23.15
CA PHE A 59 -9.22 9.40 -23.60
C PHE A 59 -10.13 8.59 -22.68
N GLY A 60 -10.17 8.94 -21.39
CA GLY A 60 -10.93 8.25 -20.36
C GLY A 60 -12.43 8.54 -20.38
N LYS A 61 -12.87 9.66 -20.99
CA LYS A 61 -14.28 10.07 -21.02
C LYS A 61 -15.22 8.94 -21.45
N LYS A 62 -14.89 8.23 -22.53
CA LYS A 62 -15.71 7.12 -23.05
C LYS A 62 -15.79 5.91 -22.10
N TYR A 63 -14.93 5.85 -21.08
CA TYR A 63 -14.91 4.82 -20.05
C TYR A 63 -15.40 5.35 -18.71
N ASN A 64 -16.03 6.54 -18.68
CA ASN A 64 -16.52 7.19 -17.46
C ASN A 64 -15.39 7.43 -16.43
N LEU A 65 -14.16 7.69 -16.90
CA LEU A 65 -13.04 8.04 -16.02
C LEU A 65 -13.36 9.31 -15.25
N ARG A 66 -13.10 9.30 -13.96
CA ARG A 66 -13.28 10.45 -13.07
C ARG A 66 -12.02 10.66 -12.25
N PRO A 67 -11.70 11.90 -11.87
CA PRO A 67 -10.71 12.16 -10.84
C PRO A 67 -11.10 11.46 -9.54
N GLY A 68 -10.10 10.93 -8.86
CA GLY A 68 -10.25 10.35 -7.54
C GLY A 68 -9.18 10.88 -6.61
N ALA A 69 -9.27 10.53 -5.35
CA ALA A 69 -8.25 10.79 -4.35
C ALA A 69 -7.95 9.48 -3.59
N PRO A 70 -6.76 9.35 -3.00
CA PRO A 70 -6.48 8.26 -2.08
C PRO A 70 -7.54 8.25 -0.96
N ASN A 71 -8.12 7.08 -0.69
CA ASN A 71 -9.04 6.91 0.42
C ASN A 71 -8.54 5.80 1.35
N LEU A 72 -9.01 5.83 2.60
CA LEU A 72 -8.60 4.86 3.59
C LEU A 72 -9.29 3.51 3.40
N ILE A 73 -10.49 3.49 2.82
CA ILE A 73 -11.35 2.31 2.70
C ILE A 73 -10.61 1.20 1.96
N ASP A 74 -10.20 1.46 0.71
CA ASP A 74 -9.57 0.45 -0.14
C ASP A 74 -8.31 -0.15 0.49
N ARG A 75 -7.44 0.69 1.10
CA ARG A 75 -6.21 0.20 1.70
C ARG A 75 -6.45 -0.60 2.98
N ILE A 76 -7.40 -0.18 3.82
CA ILE A 76 -7.72 -0.86 5.09
C ILE A 76 -8.39 -2.20 4.79
N GLU A 77 -9.36 -2.25 3.88
CA GLU A 77 -9.99 -3.50 3.42
C GLU A 77 -8.96 -4.46 2.80
N ALA A 78 -7.97 -3.91 2.08
CA ALA A 78 -6.89 -4.69 1.49
C ALA A 78 -5.81 -5.12 2.50
N GLY A 79 -5.87 -4.67 3.76
CA GLY A 79 -4.86 -4.93 4.78
C GLY A 79 -3.51 -4.27 4.48
N LEU A 80 -3.50 -3.16 3.74
CA LEU A 80 -2.28 -2.42 3.41
C LEU A 80 -1.96 -1.42 4.51
N LEU A 81 -0.82 -1.61 5.15
CA LEU A 81 -0.39 -0.82 6.30
C LEU A 81 0.19 0.53 5.88
N SER A 82 -0.05 1.54 6.72
CA SER A 82 0.51 2.88 6.57
C SER A 82 1.62 3.09 7.59
N PHE A 83 2.83 3.39 7.11
CA PHE A 83 3.92 3.79 8.00
C PHE A 83 3.60 5.15 8.66
N GLY A 84 3.80 5.23 9.94
CA GLY A 84 3.43 6.38 10.77
C GLY A 84 2.05 6.25 11.44
N ASN A 85 1.15 5.46 10.85
CA ASN A 85 -0.17 5.18 11.45
C ASN A 85 -0.23 3.77 12.06
N ASP A 86 -0.14 2.74 11.19
CA ASP A 86 -0.32 1.35 11.63
C ASP A 86 0.97 0.74 12.16
N MET A 87 2.10 1.26 11.75
CA MET A 87 3.42 0.81 12.17
C MET A 87 4.42 1.97 12.14
N THR A 88 5.46 1.84 12.94
CA THR A 88 6.61 2.76 13.01
C THR A 88 7.90 1.95 13.04
N SER A 89 9.03 2.63 13.20
CA SER A 89 10.34 1.98 13.41
C SER A 89 10.44 1.20 14.72
N GLU A 90 9.49 1.38 15.64
CA GLU A 90 9.42 0.65 16.91
C GLU A 90 8.83 -0.76 16.75
N ASN A 91 8.11 -1.00 15.66
CA ASN A 91 7.48 -2.29 15.40
C ASN A 91 8.42 -3.23 14.64
N SER A 92 8.41 -4.49 15.02
CA SER A 92 9.09 -5.51 14.23
C SER A 92 8.26 -5.91 13.00
N PRO A 93 8.90 -6.43 11.94
CA PRO A 93 8.18 -7.00 10.82
C PRO A 93 7.25 -8.15 11.20
N LEU A 94 7.55 -8.89 12.28
CA LEU A 94 6.71 -9.99 12.76
C LEU A 94 5.44 -9.47 13.43
N GLU A 95 5.52 -8.39 14.19
CA GLU A 95 4.37 -7.71 14.76
C GLU A 95 3.43 -7.18 13.68
N CYS A 96 3.99 -6.71 12.56
CA CYS A 96 3.25 -6.20 11.40
C CYS A 96 2.71 -7.29 10.45
N GLY A 97 2.95 -8.58 10.73
CA GLY A 97 2.52 -9.68 9.86
C GLY A 97 3.33 -9.83 8.57
N PHE A 98 4.55 -9.26 8.52
CA PHE A 98 5.44 -9.29 7.36
C PHE A 98 6.44 -10.45 7.37
N GLU A 99 6.22 -11.46 8.20
CA GLU A 99 7.11 -12.62 8.29
C GLU A 99 7.46 -13.23 6.93
N LYS A 100 6.46 -13.34 6.04
CA LYS A 100 6.66 -13.90 4.69
C LYS A 100 7.67 -13.15 3.82
N TYR A 101 7.97 -11.89 4.17
CA TYR A 101 8.97 -11.09 3.48
C TYR A 101 10.34 -11.11 4.15
N CYS A 102 10.44 -11.73 5.33
CA CYS A 102 11.68 -11.89 6.06
C CYS A 102 12.29 -13.25 5.69
N ALA A 103 13.41 -13.28 4.99
CA ALA A 103 14.06 -14.51 4.56
C ALA A 103 14.72 -15.27 5.74
N LEU A 104 13.95 -15.58 6.81
CA LEU A 104 14.46 -16.14 8.05
C LEU A 104 14.99 -17.57 7.89
N SER A 105 14.42 -18.34 6.97
CA SER A 105 14.83 -19.73 6.67
C SER A 105 15.92 -19.84 5.60
N SER A 106 16.28 -18.75 4.92
CA SER A 106 17.32 -18.79 3.89
C SER A 106 18.72 -18.71 4.48
N ASP A 107 19.74 -19.06 3.69
CA ASP A 107 21.16 -18.90 4.06
C ASP A 107 21.65 -17.46 3.90
N ILE A 108 20.84 -16.58 3.30
CA ILE A 108 21.17 -15.15 3.15
C ILE A 108 21.19 -14.50 4.52
N ASP A 109 22.31 -13.87 4.86
CA ASP A 109 22.43 -13.08 6.06
C ASP A 109 22.00 -11.64 5.81
N PHE A 110 21.39 -11.00 6.81
CA PHE A 110 20.94 -9.61 6.78
C PHE A 110 20.88 -9.01 8.19
N ILE A 111 20.93 -7.68 8.26
CA ILE A 111 20.88 -6.94 9.53
C ILE A 111 19.55 -7.25 10.24
N GLY A 112 19.63 -7.69 11.50
CA GLY A 112 18.45 -8.02 12.33
C GLY A 112 17.97 -9.46 12.24
N LYS A 113 18.51 -10.32 11.34
CA LYS A 113 18.05 -11.70 11.17
C LYS A 113 18.06 -12.52 12.47
N ALA A 114 19.16 -12.44 13.26
CA ALA A 114 19.26 -13.15 14.53
C ALA A 114 18.17 -12.72 15.53
N LYS A 115 17.89 -11.40 15.60
CA LYS A 115 16.85 -10.84 16.46
C LYS A 115 15.47 -11.32 16.05
N LEU A 116 15.16 -11.27 14.75
CA LEU A 116 13.88 -11.73 14.22
C LEU A 116 13.69 -13.24 14.37
N LYS A 117 14.74 -14.05 14.24
CA LYS A 117 14.68 -15.50 14.56
C LYS A 117 14.36 -15.73 16.03
N SER A 118 14.99 -14.99 16.94
CA SER A 118 14.70 -15.06 18.36
C SER A 118 13.26 -14.68 18.67
N GLU A 119 12.80 -13.56 18.12
CA GLU A 119 11.43 -13.10 18.29
C GLU A 119 10.40 -14.10 17.73
N LYS A 120 10.68 -14.69 16.56
CA LYS A 120 9.81 -15.74 16.00
C LYS A 120 9.67 -16.95 16.93
N ASN A 121 10.74 -17.36 17.59
CA ASN A 121 10.73 -18.52 18.50
C ASN A 121 9.95 -18.23 19.80
N ILE A 122 10.02 -17.01 20.32
CA ILE A 122 9.34 -16.57 21.55
C ILE A 122 7.90 -16.19 21.25
N GLY A 123 7.64 -15.66 20.07
CA GLY A 123 6.43 -14.97 19.64
C GLY A 123 6.56 -13.43 19.76
N PRO A 124 5.98 -12.68 18.84
CA PRO A 124 5.92 -11.22 18.93
C PRO A 124 5.02 -10.79 20.10
N LYS A 125 5.36 -9.70 20.76
CA LYS A 125 4.59 -9.15 21.88
C LYS A 125 3.27 -8.53 21.47
N LEU A 126 3.23 -7.95 20.28
CA LEU A 126 2.06 -7.33 19.67
C LEU A 126 1.79 -8.04 18.33
N LYS A 127 0.59 -7.91 17.84
CA LYS A 127 0.21 -8.41 16.51
C LYS A 127 -0.78 -7.47 15.89
N LEU A 128 -0.45 -7.00 14.71
CA LEU A 128 -1.40 -6.26 13.90
C LEU A 128 -2.45 -7.21 13.31
N CYS A 129 -3.72 -6.87 13.50
CA CYS A 129 -4.86 -7.68 13.05
C CYS A 129 -5.92 -6.78 12.43
N GLY A 130 -6.59 -7.26 11.37
CA GLY A 130 -7.84 -6.70 10.93
C GLY A 130 -8.96 -7.07 11.90
N ILE A 131 -9.79 -6.09 12.25
CA ILE A 131 -10.98 -6.29 13.09
C ILE A 131 -12.18 -5.77 12.31
N ALA A 132 -13.24 -6.58 12.24
CA ALA A 132 -14.54 -6.15 11.76
C ALA A 132 -15.52 -6.13 12.93
N PHE A 133 -16.24 -5.05 13.09
CA PHE A 133 -17.26 -4.91 14.12
C PHE A 133 -18.50 -4.21 13.54
N GLY A 134 -19.65 -4.51 14.10
CA GLY A 134 -20.91 -3.85 13.73
C GLY A 134 -21.18 -2.64 14.63
N GLY A 135 -22.21 -1.89 14.29
CA GLY A 135 -22.66 -0.70 15.04
C GLY A 135 -22.93 0.47 14.12
N GLU A 136 -23.10 1.63 14.71
CA GLU A 136 -23.28 2.88 13.96
C GLU A 136 -21.98 3.31 13.27
N ALA A 137 -22.14 3.99 12.12
CA ALA A 137 -21.01 4.52 11.38
C ALA A 137 -20.17 5.47 12.25
N GLN A 138 -18.88 5.26 12.26
CA GLN A 138 -17.93 6.07 13.01
C GLN A 138 -17.11 6.97 12.08
N SER A 139 -16.59 8.07 12.62
CA SER A 139 -15.62 8.89 11.89
C SER A 139 -14.30 8.14 11.71
N ALA A 140 -13.54 8.52 10.69
CA ALA A 140 -12.21 7.96 10.47
C ALA A 140 -11.31 8.13 11.71
N CYS A 141 -10.56 7.09 12.05
CA CYS A 141 -9.63 7.10 13.16
C CYS A 141 -8.43 8.02 12.84
N THR A 142 -8.40 9.21 13.43
CA THR A 142 -7.32 10.20 13.25
C THR A 142 -6.23 10.12 14.31
N ILE A 143 -6.54 9.49 15.44
CA ILE A 143 -5.63 9.17 16.53
C ILE A 143 -5.91 7.72 16.95
N PRO A 144 -4.91 6.96 17.45
CA PRO A 144 -5.15 5.60 17.90
C PRO A 144 -6.23 5.51 18.99
N TRP A 145 -7.18 4.61 18.80
CA TRP A 145 -8.25 4.36 19.78
C TRP A 145 -7.91 3.14 20.62
N PRO A 146 -7.92 3.26 21.99
CA PRO A 146 -7.58 2.13 22.84
C PRO A 146 -8.64 1.04 22.80
N ILE A 147 -8.18 -0.22 22.79
CA ILE A 147 -9.02 -1.40 22.91
C ILE A 147 -8.87 -1.96 24.34
N TYR A 148 -10.00 -2.20 25.01
CA TYR A 148 -10.03 -2.75 26.34
C TYR A 148 -10.73 -4.11 26.38
N PHE A 149 -10.21 -5.00 27.21
CA PHE A 149 -10.86 -6.24 27.59
C PHE A 149 -10.79 -6.38 29.13
N ASN A 150 -11.92 -6.54 29.79
CA ASN A 150 -12.02 -6.59 31.25
C ASN A 150 -11.29 -5.41 31.94
N ASN A 151 -11.49 -4.19 31.47
CA ASN A 151 -10.83 -2.96 31.93
C ASN A 151 -9.29 -2.91 31.72
N LEU A 152 -8.71 -3.92 31.09
CA LEU A 152 -7.29 -3.91 30.72
C LEU A 152 -7.13 -3.45 29.27
N LYS A 153 -6.27 -2.46 29.03
CA LYS A 153 -5.91 -2.06 27.67
C LYS A 153 -5.12 -3.19 27.01
N ILE A 154 -5.66 -3.77 25.95
CA ILE A 154 -5.06 -4.90 25.21
C ILE A 154 -4.49 -4.50 23.84
N GLY A 155 -4.78 -3.31 23.36
CA GLY A 155 -4.31 -2.84 22.06
C GLY A 155 -4.86 -1.48 21.70
N GLU A 156 -4.69 -1.15 20.41
CA GLU A 156 -5.17 0.11 19.83
C GLU A 156 -5.66 -0.13 18.40
N ILE A 157 -6.69 0.60 18.00
CA ILE A 157 -7.08 0.74 16.58
C ILE A 157 -6.21 1.86 16.00
N THR A 158 -5.39 1.55 15.04
CA THR A 158 -4.47 2.49 14.40
C THR A 158 -5.06 3.11 13.14
N SER A 159 -5.91 2.38 12.45
CA SER A 159 -6.66 2.83 11.28
C SER A 159 -8.07 2.24 11.31
N GLY A 160 -9.08 3.04 11.07
CA GLY A 160 -10.48 2.63 11.05
C GLY A 160 -11.29 3.45 10.04
N ILE A 161 -12.35 2.86 9.52
CA ILE A 161 -13.31 3.41 8.56
C ILE A 161 -14.72 3.02 8.96
#